data_acc23c2dd6d559290201d3e576010fb9
#
_entry.id   acc23c2dd6d559290201d3e576010fb9
#
_cell.length_a   1.000
_cell.length_b   1.000
_cell.length_c   1.000
_cell.angle_alpha   90.00
_cell.angle_beta   90.00
_cell.angle_gamma   90.00
#
_symmetry.space_group_name_H-M   'P 1'
#
loop_
_entity.id
_entity.type
_entity.pdbx_description
1 polymer ?
#
loop_
_entity_poly.entity_id
_entity_poly.type
_entity_poly.pdbx_seq_one_letter_code
_entity_poly.pdbx_strand_id
1 'polypeptide(L)'
;MVDIKAFPYLCFVRFDLVNKEFDRQFNRHFDDHIQELADKPGYSTAWRTRELRGADNEGVMEQEYQQIYAISDPGLFKSFPQNPPPPVMEKEPWRRDIGNWGRVFYRVLSLIEKDTRAGRCWARCESNFRGTAADEAQFHSNNTQHLTRVLELPGIHRAWQLQHAPHPAQIGADPAGKYMTMVEADAPENLFDPSLGEDRLPLKAGQEFTGRHFARLLLKAEPQR
;
A
#
# COMPACT_ATOMS: atom_id res chain seq x y z
N MET A 1 -1.74 15.75 -5.35
CA MET A 1 -3.04 15.07 -5.14
C MET A 1 -3.17 13.97 -6.17
N VAL A 2 -3.49 12.73 -5.76
CA VAL A 2 -3.72 11.62 -6.70
C VAL A 2 -5.10 11.79 -7.33
N ASP A 3 -5.14 11.87 -8.65
CA ASP A 3 -6.41 11.85 -9.38
C ASP A 3 -6.93 10.41 -9.48
N ILE A 4 -7.78 10.01 -8.53
CA ILE A 4 -8.35 8.66 -8.48
C ILE A 4 -9.29 8.32 -9.64
N LYS A 5 -9.73 9.31 -10.43
CA LYS A 5 -10.53 9.06 -11.64
C LYS A 5 -9.63 8.62 -12.79
N ALA A 6 -8.47 9.25 -12.91
CA ALA A 6 -7.48 8.88 -13.94
C ALA A 6 -6.63 7.67 -13.51
N PHE A 7 -6.39 7.50 -12.20
CA PHE A 7 -5.56 6.43 -11.63
C PHE A 7 -6.33 5.66 -10.55
N PRO A 8 -7.33 4.85 -10.94
CA PRO A 8 -8.24 4.20 -10.01
C PRO A 8 -7.67 2.96 -9.31
N TYR A 9 -6.41 2.61 -9.55
CA TYR A 9 -5.78 1.45 -8.95
C TYR A 9 -4.50 1.81 -8.21
N LEU A 10 -4.24 1.08 -7.12
CA LEU A 10 -2.93 1.00 -6.48
C LEU A 10 -2.33 -0.38 -6.73
N CYS A 11 -1.10 -0.41 -7.23
CA CYS A 11 -0.29 -1.61 -7.35
C CYS A 11 0.71 -1.66 -6.21
N PHE A 12 0.64 -2.70 -5.39
CA PHE A 12 1.60 -2.99 -4.31
C PHE A 12 2.59 -4.03 -4.80
N VAL A 13 3.83 -3.65 -4.93
CA VAL A 13 4.95 -4.56 -5.20
C VAL A 13 5.72 -4.74 -3.91
N ARG A 14 5.80 -5.97 -3.41
CA ARG A 14 6.33 -6.32 -2.09
C ARG A 14 7.48 -7.30 -2.24
N PHE A 15 8.50 -7.16 -1.42
CA PHE A 15 9.67 -8.04 -1.44
C PHE A 15 10.54 -7.88 -0.20
N ASP A 16 11.41 -8.88 0.02
CA ASP A 16 12.47 -8.85 1.01
C ASP A 16 13.84 -8.71 0.32
N LEU A 17 14.76 -8.03 0.99
CA LEU A 17 16.19 -8.11 0.67
C LEU A 17 16.83 -9.12 1.65
N VAL A 18 17.24 -10.26 1.13
CA VAL A 18 17.78 -11.36 1.95
C VAL A 18 19.17 -10.99 2.49
N ASN A 19 20.08 -10.54 1.62
CA ASN A 19 21.42 -10.12 2.03
C ASN A 19 21.46 -8.61 2.28
N LYS A 20 21.56 -8.22 3.57
CA LYS A 20 21.58 -6.82 4.00
C LYS A 20 22.85 -6.05 3.65
N GLU A 21 23.91 -6.71 3.21
CA GLU A 21 25.12 -6.05 2.73
C GLU A 21 24.84 -5.19 1.49
N PHE A 22 23.80 -5.56 0.71
CA PHE A 22 23.36 -4.81 -0.46
C PHE A 22 22.34 -3.69 -0.15
N ASP A 23 21.99 -3.44 1.11
CA ASP A 23 20.90 -2.52 1.47
C ASP A 23 21.09 -1.12 0.84
N ARG A 24 22.30 -0.58 0.82
CA ARG A 24 22.58 0.74 0.24
C ARG A 24 22.39 0.77 -1.28
N GLN A 25 22.87 -0.25 -1.99
CA GLN A 25 22.78 -0.33 -3.46
C GLN A 25 21.34 -0.57 -3.89
N PHE A 26 20.67 -1.49 -3.19
CA PHE A 26 19.26 -1.78 -3.34
C PHE A 26 18.39 -0.54 -3.14
N ASN A 27 18.59 0.21 -2.05
CA ASN A 27 17.80 1.41 -1.76
C ASN A 27 18.00 2.47 -2.85
N ARG A 28 19.25 2.72 -3.29
CA ARG A 28 19.55 3.67 -4.36
C ARG A 28 18.85 3.31 -5.67
N HIS A 29 18.97 2.03 -6.08
CA HIS A 29 18.33 1.58 -7.32
C HIS A 29 16.80 1.80 -7.28
N PHE A 30 16.15 1.42 -6.19
CA PHE A 30 14.71 1.53 -6.11
C PHE A 30 14.22 2.97 -5.91
N ASP A 31 15.02 3.87 -5.36
CA ASP A 31 14.70 5.29 -5.33
C ASP A 31 14.68 5.87 -6.75
N ASP A 32 15.68 5.55 -7.58
CA ASP A 32 15.71 5.94 -8.98
C ASP A 32 14.56 5.29 -9.77
N HIS A 33 14.32 4.00 -9.55
CA HIS A 33 13.33 3.21 -10.27
C HIS A 33 11.89 3.71 -10.05
N ILE A 34 11.50 4.09 -8.83
CA ILE A 34 10.14 4.59 -8.60
C ILE A 34 9.92 5.94 -9.28
N GLN A 35 10.94 6.79 -9.38
CA GLN A 35 10.86 8.04 -10.11
C GLN A 35 10.69 7.77 -11.62
N GLU A 36 11.49 6.88 -12.19
CA GLU A 36 11.35 6.48 -13.59
C GLU A 36 9.95 5.95 -13.93
N LEU A 37 9.34 5.18 -13.01
CA LEU A 37 7.99 4.66 -13.22
C LEU A 37 6.93 5.75 -13.06
N ALA A 38 7.07 6.65 -12.09
CA ALA A 38 6.13 7.76 -11.91
C ALA A 38 6.05 8.66 -13.17
N ASP A 39 7.14 8.77 -13.93
CA ASP A 39 7.22 9.57 -15.15
C ASP A 39 6.64 8.86 -16.40
N LYS A 40 6.32 7.56 -16.32
CA LYS A 40 5.78 6.80 -17.45
C LYS A 40 4.28 7.02 -17.63
N PRO A 41 3.79 6.95 -18.87
CA PRO A 41 2.36 6.97 -19.14
C PRO A 41 1.61 5.87 -18.38
N GLY A 42 0.47 6.23 -17.81
CA GLY A 42 -0.34 5.30 -17.03
C GLY A 42 0.03 5.22 -15.55
N TYR A 43 1.13 5.85 -15.14
CA TYR A 43 1.53 6.03 -13.76
C TYR A 43 1.30 7.47 -13.29
N SER A 44 1.13 7.64 -11.99
CA SER A 44 1.06 8.94 -11.33
C SER A 44 2.05 8.97 -10.17
N THR A 45 1.55 9.07 -8.95
CA THR A 45 2.40 9.07 -7.75
C THR A 45 2.88 7.66 -7.44
N ALA A 46 4.13 7.54 -7.00
CA ALA A 46 4.69 6.32 -6.46
C ALA A 46 5.23 6.54 -5.05
N TRP A 47 5.13 5.52 -4.22
CA TRP A 47 5.63 5.56 -2.84
C TRP A 47 6.49 4.34 -2.60
N ARG A 48 7.55 4.54 -1.83
CA ARG A 48 8.39 3.47 -1.34
C ARG A 48 8.33 3.45 0.17
N THR A 49 8.00 2.30 0.73
CA THR A 49 7.83 2.12 2.17
C THR A 49 8.66 0.95 2.67
N ARG A 50 8.97 0.98 3.97
CA ARG A 50 9.58 -0.11 4.70
C ARG A 50 8.69 -0.47 5.88
N GLU A 51 8.40 -1.74 6.06
CA GLU A 51 7.59 -2.25 7.15
C GLU A 51 8.26 -1.95 8.49
N LEU A 52 7.50 -1.41 9.42
CA LEU A 52 7.91 -1.22 10.81
C LEU A 52 7.66 -2.54 11.54
N ARG A 53 8.72 -3.29 11.79
CA ARG A 53 8.64 -4.55 12.53
C ARG A 53 8.49 -4.25 14.01
N GLY A 54 7.42 -4.75 14.62
CA GLY A 54 7.16 -4.55 16.04
C GLY A 54 5.97 -5.38 16.52
N ALA A 55 5.74 -5.35 17.83
CA ALA A 55 4.66 -6.08 18.50
C ALA A 55 3.24 -5.60 18.09
N ASP A 56 3.16 -4.46 17.42
CA ASP A 56 1.89 -3.83 17.04
C ASP A 56 1.37 -4.28 15.66
N ASN A 57 2.20 -5.01 14.89
CA ASN A 57 1.76 -5.63 13.65
C ASN A 57 0.99 -6.92 13.97
N GLU A 58 -0.20 -7.04 13.41
CA GLU A 58 -1.09 -8.19 13.59
C GLU A 58 -1.32 -8.87 12.23
N GLY A 59 -1.33 -10.20 12.22
CA GLY A 59 -1.49 -11.01 11.01
C GLY A 59 -0.19 -11.60 10.48
N VAL A 60 -0.20 -12.03 9.22
CA VAL A 60 1.00 -12.58 8.58
C VAL A 60 2.00 -11.45 8.32
N MET A 61 3.24 -11.62 8.81
CA MET A 61 4.33 -10.67 8.53
C MET A 61 4.48 -10.50 7.03
N GLU A 62 4.32 -9.27 6.59
CA GLU A 62 4.54 -8.91 5.20
C GLU A 62 6.02 -8.72 4.89
N GLN A 63 6.30 -8.60 3.59
CA GLN A 63 7.64 -8.31 3.10
C GLN A 63 8.13 -6.96 3.62
N GLU A 64 9.43 -6.87 3.87
CA GLU A 64 10.06 -5.70 4.47
C GLU A 64 9.91 -4.43 3.64
N TYR A 65 9.99 -4.54 2.32
CA TYR A 65 9.93 -3.40 1.40
C TYR A 65 8.69 -3.46 0.54
N GLN A 66 8.12 -2.29 0.28
CA GLN A 66 7.00 -2.14 -0.63
C GLN A 66 7.20 -0.94 -1.53
N GLN A 67 6.76 -1.10 -2.76
CA GLN A 67 6.56 -0.02 -3.71
C GLN A 67 5.08 0.03 -4.06
N ILE A 68 4.49 1.19 -3.96
CA ILE A 68 3.07 1.40 -4.23
C ILE A 68 2.98 2.39 -5.37
N TYR A 69 2.23 2.03 -6.41
CA TYR A 69 2.06 2.85 -7.60
C TYR A 69 0.59 3.16 -7.81
N ALA A 70 0.25 4.45 -7.96
CA ALA A 70 -1.04 4.85 -8.48
C ALA A 70 -1.01 4.69 -10.00
N ILE A 71 -1.90 3.85 -10.55
CA ILE A 71 -1.90 3.44 -11.95
C ILE A 71 -3.28 3.53 -12.58
N SER A 72 -3.31 3.76 -13.89
CA SER A 72 -4.55 3.80 -14.66
C SER A 72 -5.15 2.41 -14.90
N ASP A 73 -4.31 1.39 -15.10
CA ASP A 73 -4.71 0.02 -15.44
C ASP A 73 -3.67 -1.01 -14.95
N PRO A 74 -4.10 -2.10 -14.26
CA PRO A 74 -3.20 -3.21 -13.90
C PRO A 74 -2.54 -3.88 -15.12
N GLY A 75 -3.12 -3.78 -16.31
CA GLY A 75 -2.56 -4.28 -17.56
C GLY A 75 -1.19 -3.72 -17.92
N LEU A 76 -0.78 -2.59 -17.35
CA LEU A 76 0.57 -2.03 -17.47
C LEU A 76 1.66 -3.02 -17.05
N PHE A 77 1.33 -3.97 -16.18
CA PHE A 77 2.28 -4.97 -15.67
C PHE A 77 2.32 -6.29 -16.45
N LYS A 78 1.52 -6.45 -17.51
CA LYS A 78 1.49 -7.70 -18.31
C LYS A 78 2.83 -8.04 -18.95
N SER A 79 3.60 -7.03 -19.34
CA SER A 79 4.90 -7.19 -20.00
C SER A 79 6.08 -7.27 -19.02
N PHE A 80 5.85 -7.08 -17.72
CA PHE A 80 6.92 -7.19 -16.73
C PHE A 80 7.25 -8.67 -16.49
N PRO A 81 8.48 -9.09 -16.75
CA PRO A 81 8.88 -10.46 -16.48
C PRO A 81 8.76 -10.74 -14.98
N GLN A 82 8.30 -11.95 -14.65
CA GLN A 82 8.19 -12.40 -13.25
C GLN A 82 9.58 -12.50 -12.59
N ASN A 83 10.61 -12.75 -13.40
CA ASN A 83 12.00 -12.76 -12.97
C ASN A 83 12.81 -11.85 -13.91
N PRO A 84 13.73 -11.03 -13.41
CA PRO A 84 14.62 -10.26 -14.26
C PRO A 84 15.51 -11.21 -15.10
N PRO A 85 15.79 -10.86 -16.35
CA PRO A 85 16.64 -11.67 -17.21
C PRO A 85 18.07 -11.77 -16.65
N PRO A 86 18.77 -12.91 -16.86
CA PRO A 86 20.09 -13.18 -16.28
C PRO A 86 21.14 -12.07 -16.44
N PRO A 87 21.28 -11.38 -17.59
CA PRO A 87 22.28 -10.31 -17.75
C PRO A 87 22.06 -9.13 -16.78
N VAL A 88 20.83 -8.87 -16.39
CA VAL A 88 20.53 -7.84 -15.39
C VAL A 88 20.95 -8.29 -14.00
N MET A 89 20.82 -9.59 -13.70
CA MET A 89 21.28 -10.18 -12.44
C MET A 89 22.80 -10.19 -12.31
N GLU A 90 23.53 -10.31 -13.44
CA GLU A 90 25.00 -10.23 -13.42
C GLU A 90 25.51 -8.82 -13.11
N LYS A 91 24.84 -7.79 -13.63
CA LYS A 91 25.19 -6.40 -13.38
C LYS A 91 24.84 -5.92 -11.98
N GLU A 92 23.81 -6.49 -11.39
CA GLU A 92 23.27 -6.09 -10.09
C GLU A 92 23.05 -7.33 -9.21
N PRO A 93 24.13 -7.82 -8.55
CA PRO A 93 24.12 -9.07 -7.78
C PRO A 93 23.03 -9.15 -6.72
N TRP A 94 22.65 -8.01 -6.10
CA TRP A 94 21.61 -7.91 -5.11
C TRP A 94 20.22 -8.37 -5.61
N ARG A 95 19.98 -8.40 -6.94
CA ARG A 95 18.72 -8.90 -7.50
C ARG A 95 18.49 -10.38 -7.23
N ARG A 96 19.55 -11.17 -7.04
CA ARG A 96 19.48 -12.59 -6.64
C ARG A 96 19.01 -12.75 -5.20
N ASP A 97 19.17 -11.69 -4.41
CA ASP A 97 18.84 -11.68 -2.99
C ASP A 97 17.47 -11.04 -2.71
N ILE A 98 16.68 -10.77 -3.76
CA ILE A 98 15.28 -10.41 -3.58
C ILE A 98 14.47 -11.69 -3.35
N GLY A 99 13.88 -11.80 -2.17
CA GLY A 99 12.98 -12.88 -1.79
C GLY A 99 11.54 -12.43 -1.66
N ASN A 100 10.64 -13.39 -1.55
CA ASN A 100 9.22 -13.17 -1.25
C ASN A 100 8.54 -12.13 -2.16
N TRP A 101 8.89 -12.15 -3.44
CA TRP A 101 8.35 -11.21 -4.40
C TRP A 101 6.85 -11.40 -4.58
N GLY A 102 6.10 -10.31 -4.40
CA GLY A 102 4.65 -10.28 -4.60
C GLY A 102 4.20 -9.02 -5.31
N ARG A 103 3.08 -9.12 -6.01
CA ARG A 103 2.40 -7.98 -6.65
C ARG A 103 0.90 -8.15 -6.51
N VAL A 104 0.24 -7.16 -5.91
CA VAL A 104 -1.21 -7.17 -5.68
C VAL A 104 -1.80 -5.85 -6.18
N PHE A 105 -3.01 -5.91 -6.69
CA PHE A 105 -3.73 -4.72 -7.16
C PHE A 105 -4.94 -4.45 -6.30
N TYR A 106 -5.14 -3.18 -6.00
CA TYR A 106 -6.33 -2.69 -5.30
C TYR A 106 -6.99 -1.59 -6.12
N ARG A 107 -8.31 -1.65 -6.23
CA ARG A 107 -9.11 -0.54 -6.72
C ARG A 107 -9.33 0.46 -5.60
N VAL A 108 -9.16 1.74 -5.89
CA VAL A 108 -9.46 2.82 -4.95
C VAL A 108 -10.97 3.03 -4.94
N LEU A 109 -11.61 2.78 -3.81
CA LEU A 109 -13.03 3.04 -3.60
C LEU A 109 -13.26 4.49 -3.19
N SER A 110 -12.42 5.00 -2.29
CA SER A 110 -12.41 6.40 -1.89
C SER A 110 -11.02 6.86 -1.45
N LEU A 111 -10.76 8.14 -1.61
CA LEU A 111 -9.61 8.86 -1.08
C LEU A 111 -10.13 10.13 -0.41
N ILE A 112 -9.79 10.31 0.85
CA ILE A 112 -10.10 11.51 1.63
C ILE A 112 -8.77 12.16 2.00
N GLU A 113 -8.59 13.43 1.66
CA GLU A 113 -7.36 14.18 1.92
C GLU A 113 -7.70 15.44 2.73
N LYS A 114 -6.97 15.65 3.82
CA LYS A 114 -7.06 16.85 4.64
C LYS A 114 -6.20 17.95 4.07
N ASP A 115 -5.00 17.60 3.60
CA ASP A 115 -4.03 18.53 3.03
C ASP A 115 -3.10 17.81 2.02
N THR A 116 -2.21 18.58 1.38
CA THR A 116 -1.29 18.09 0.37
C THR A 116 0.04 17.58 0.92
N ARG A 117 0.27 17.67 2.24
CA ARG A 117 1.49 17.20 2.87
C ARG A 117 1.62 15.69 2.70
N ALA A 118 2.84 15.23 2.55
CA ALA A 118 3.14 13.81 2.59
C ALA A 118 3.41 13.40 4.03
N GLY A 119 2.69 12.42 4.53
CA GLY A 119 3.00 11.77 5.80
C GLY A 119 4.29 10.95 5.69
N ARG A 120 4.83 10.57 6.83
CA ARG A 120 6.05 9.76 6.93
C ARG A 120 5.78 8.30 7.26
N CYS A 121 4.58 8.00 7.69
CA CYS A 121 4.17 6.67 8.12
C CYS A 121 2.79 6.34 7.57
N TRP A 122 2.55 5.05 7.40
CA TRP A 122 1.29 4.50 6.94
C TRP A 122 0.83 3.39 7.86
N ALA A 123 -0.46 3.37 8.18
CA ALA A 123 -1.13 2.22 8.75
C ALA A 123 -2.04 1.60 7.69
N ARG A 124 -2.05 0.28 7.62
CA ARG A 124 -2.94 -0.51 6.77
C ARG A 124 -3.72 -1.47 7.63
N CYS A 125 -5.00 -1.58 7.37
CA CYS A 125 -5.89 -2.49 8.05
C CYS A 125 -6.65 -3.30 6.99
N GLU A 126 -6.41 -4.60 6.95
CA GLU A 126 -7.08 -5.51 6.02
C GLU A 126 -8.29 -6.16 6.68
N SER A 127 -9.34 -6.33 5.91
CA SER A 127 -10.58 -6.95 6.39
C SER A 127 -11.34 -7.68 5.29
N ASN A 128 -12.13 -8.66 5.70
CA ASN A 128 -13.16 -9.27 4.90
C ASN A 128 -14.53 -8.78 5.36
N PHE A 129 -15.52 -8.93 4.49
CA PHE A 129 -16.90 -8.67 4.80
C PHE A 129 -17.76 -9.84 4.35
N ARG A 130 -18.61 -10.35 5.25
CA ARG A 130 -19.58 -11.39 4.99
C ARG A 130 -20.97 -10.83 5.25
N GLY A 131 -21.74 -10.63 4.21
CA GLY A 131 -23.10 -10.07 4.31
C GLY A 131 -23.75 -9.91 2.94
N THR A 132 -24.90 -9.28 2.91
CA THR A 132 -25.58 -8.93 1.66
C THR A 132 -24.94 -7.73 0.99
N ALA A 133 -25.26 -7.46 -0.28
CA ALA A 133 -24.78 -6.26 -0.99
C ALA A 133 -25.23 -4.95 -0.31
N ALA A 134 -26.41 -4.95 0.33
CA ALA A 134 -26.90 -3.79 1.09
C ALA A 134 -26.05 -3.54 2.34
N ASP A 135 -25.68 -4.61 3.06
CA ASP A 135 -24.81 -4.53 4.23
C ASP A 135 -23.40 -4.07 3.84
N GLU A 136 -22.89 -4.52 2.68
CA GLU A 136 -21.60 -4.11 2.14
C GLU A 136 -21.58 -2.61 1.79
N ALA A 137 -22.64 -2.10 1.17
CA ALA A 137 -22.79 -0.66 0.91
C ALA A 137 -22.81 0.16 2.21
N GLN A 138 -23.52 -0.32 3.22
CA GLN A 138 -23.54 0.31 4.55
C GLN A 138 -22.16 0.26 5.23
N PHE A 139 -21.42 -0.85 5.09
CA PHE A 139 -20.05 -0.97 5.56
C PHE A 139 -19.15 0.10 4.94
N HIS A 140 -19.20 0.31 3.61
CA HIS A 140 -18.41 1.34 2.94
C HIS A 140 -18.78 2.75 3.40
N SER A 141 -20.06 3.04 3.55
CA SER A 141 -20.53 4.34 4.06
C SER A 141 -20.02 4.62 5.47
N ASN A 142 -20.13 3.64 6.37
CA ASN A 142 -19.66 3.78 7.74
C ASN A 142 -18.13 3.93 7.81
N ASN A 143 -17.40 3.20 6.95
CA ASN A 143 -15.95 3.30 6.89
C ASN A 143 -15.54 4.69 6.40
N THR A 144 -16.21 5.26 5.40
CA THR A 144 -15.97 6.64 4.95
C THR A 144 -16.19 7.64 6.08
N GLN A 145 -17.27 7.52 6.84
CA GLN A 145 -17.54 8.39 7.99
C GLN A 145 -16.47 8.26 9.09
N HIS A 146 -16.03 7.02 9.36
CA HIS A 146 -14.94 6.79 10.31
C HIS A 146 -13.64 7.46 9.84
N LEU A 147 -13.24 7.25 8.58
CA LEU A 147 -12.02 7.85 8.03
C LEU A 147 -12.07 9.38 8.00
N THR A 148 -13.25 9.97 7.80
CA THR A 148 -13.42 11.42 7.90
C THR A 148 -13.09 11.91 9.32
N ARG A 149 -13.55 11.21 10.35
CA ARG A 149 -13.21 11.53 11.75
C ARG A 149 -11.72 11.29 12.06
N VAL A 150 -11.16 10.21 11.55
CA VAL A 150 -9.72 9.91 11.69
C VAL A 150 -8.86 11.06 11.13
N LEU A 151 -9.27 11.67 10.02
CA LEU A 151 -8.57 12.80 9.45
C LEU A 151 -8.61 14.08 10.30
N GLU A 152 -9.54 14.19 11.25
CA GLU A 152 -9.57 15.32 12.19
C GLU A 152 -8.43 15.25 13.22
N LEU A 153 -7.86 14.06 13.44
CA LEU A 153 -6.75 13.86 14.36
C LEU A 153 -5.49 14.60 13.92
N PRO A 154 -4.68 15.10 14.88
CA PRO A 154 -3.40 15.74 14.56
C PRO A 154 -2.45 14.79 13.83
N GLY A 155 -1.74 15.32 12.84
CA GLY A 155 -0.72 14.55 12.12
C GLY A 155 -1.23 13.51 11.14
N ILE A 156 -2.56 13.40 10.93
CA ILE A 156 -3.15 12.56 9.89
C ILE A 156 -3.45 13.41 8.66
N HIS A 157 -3.10 12.93 7.48
CA HIS A 157 -3.19 13.67 6.22
C HIS A 157 -4.16 13.09 5.20
N ARG A 158 -4.17 11.75 5.07
CA ARG A 158 -4.96 11.04 4.04
C ARG A 158 -5.46 9.72 4.56
N ALA A 159 -6.57 9.29 3.97
CA ALA A 159 -7.09 7.96 4.17
C ALA A 159 -7.65 7.40 2.87
N TRP A 160 -7.39 6.12 2.62
CA TRP A 160 -7.90 5.37 1.48
C TRP A 160 -8.80 4.24 1.93
N GLN A 161 -9.84 4.00 1.15
CA GLN A 161 -10.54 2.72 1.09
C GLN A 161 -10.18 2.00 -0.20
N LEU A 162 -9.75 0.78 -0.08
CA LEU A 162 -9.27 -0.03 -1.17
C LEU A 162 -10.03 -1.36 -1.20
N GLN A 163 -10.23 -1.89 -2.40
CA GLN A 163 -10.75 -3.22 -2.64
C GLN A 163 -9.77 -4.02 -3.47
N HIS A 164 -9.45 -5.24 -3.07
CA HIS A 164 -8.64 -6.16 -3.87
C HIS A 164 -9.24 -6.31 -5.27
N ALA A 165 -8.39 -6.15 -6.27
CA ALA A 165 -8.73 -6.24 -7.70
C ALA A 165 -7.91 -7.35 -8.36
N PRO A 166 -8.38 -8.61 -8.33
CA PRO A 166 -7.66 -9.73 -8.92
C PRO A 166 -7.33 -9.46 -10.40
N HIS A 167 -6.09 -9.71 -10.80
CA HIS A 167 -5.64 -9.49 -12.17
C HIS A 167 -4.58 -10.52 -12.58
N PRO A 168 -4.52 -10.96 -13.86
CA PRO A 168 -3.52 -11.95 -14.34
C PRO A 168 -2.05 -11.54 -14.16
N ALA A 169 -1.77 -10.25 -14.01
CA ALA A 169 -0.42 -9.75 -13.71
C ALA A 169 -0.07 -9.79 -12.20
N GLN A 170 -0.97 -10.25 -11.35
CA GLN A 170 -0.70 -10.47 -9.92
C GLN A 170 0.38 -11.56 -9.74
N ILE A 171 1.19 -11.40 -8.71
CA ILE A 171 2.24 -12.37 -8.33
C ILE A 171 2.05 -12.70 -6.85
N GLY A 172 2.06 -13.99 -6.53
CA GLY A 172 1.82 -14.48 -5.18
C GLY A 172 0.35 -14.75 -4.89
N ALA A 173 0.06 -15.06 -3.63
CA ALA A 173 -1.29 -15.33 -3.17
C ALA A 173 -2.17 -14.06 -3.14
N ASP A 174 -3.47 -14.25 -3.12
CA ASP A 174 -4.41 -13.19 -2.81
C ASP A 174 -4.17 -12.65 -1.40
N PRO A 175 -4.41 -11.35 -1.16
CA PRO A 175 -4.32 -10.80 0.18
C PRO A 175 -5.34 -11.45 1.11
N ALA A 176 -5.03 -11.48 2.41
CA ALA A 176 -5.91 -12.08 3.40
C ALA A 176 -7.27 -11.36 3.48
N GLY A 177 -7.27 -10.04 3.26
CA GLY A 177 -8.47 -9.20 3.26
C GLY A 177 -8.90 -8.76 1.86
N LYS A 178 -10.20 -8.87 1.57
CA LYS A 178 -10.81 -8.32 0.36
C LYS A 178 -10.75 -6.78 0.34
N TYR A 179 -10.80 -6.16 1.50
CA TYR A 179 -10.77 -4.70 1.69
C TYR A 179 -9.53 -4.29 2.48
N MET A 180 -9.04 -3.11 2.17
CA MET A 180 -7.96 -2.47 2.92
C MET A 180 -8.34 -1.01 3.19
N THR A 181 -8.13 -0.59 4.42
CA THR A 181 -8.08 0.82 4.81
C THR A 181 -6.64 1.21 5.00
N MET A 182 -6.24 2.36 4.47
CA MET A 182 -4.89 2.87 4.61
C MET A 182 -4.94 4.32 5.07
N VAL A 183 -4.12 4.66 6.08
CA VAL A 183 -4.02 5.99 6.67
C VAL A 183 -2.58 6.49 6.62
N GLU A 184 -2.38 7.72 6.18
CA GLU A 184 -1.07 8.37 6.09
C GLU A 184 -0.92 9.40 7.21
N ALA A 185 0.19 9.33 7.96
CA ALA A 185 0.45 10.16 9.13
C ALA A 185 1.90 10.69 9.18
N ASP A 186 2.14 11.74 9.98
CA ASP A 186 3.47 12.33 10.21
C ASP A 186 4.41 11.39 10.96
N ALA A 187 3.89 10.65 11.91
CA ALA A 187 4.65 9.77 12.79
C ALA A 187 3.84 8.53 13.19
N PRO A 188 4.52 7.42 13.52
CA PRO A 188 3.83 6.21 13.96
C PRO A 188 2.91 6.44 15.17
N GLU A 189 3.31 7.31 16.09
CA GLU A 189 2.57 7.63 17.31
C GLU A 189 1.17 8.20 16.99
N ASN A 190 1.02 8.92 15.89
CA ASN A 190 -0.28 9.42 15.44
C ASN A 190 -1.22 8.29 15.02
N LEU A 191 -0.66 7.14 14.60
CA LEU A 191 -1.42 5.96 14.19
C LEU A 191 -1.81 5.06 15.37
N PHE A 192 -1.19 5.27 16.54
CA PHE A 192 -1.47 4.55 17.78
C PHE A 192 -2.34 5.34 18.75
N ASP A 193 -2.90 6.48 18.33
CA ASP A 193 -3.82 7.24 19.16
C ASP A 193 -4.94 6.32 19.67
N PRO A 194 -5.16 6.23 21.01
CA PRO A 194 -6.21 5.39 21.57
C PRO A 194 -7.60 5.68 21.01
N SER A 195 -7.86 6.92 20.60
CA SER A 195 -9.11 7.30 19.92
C SER A 195 -9.29 6.63 18.56
N LEU A 196 -8.18 6.27 17.86
CA LEU A 196 -8.21 5.39 16.68
C LEU A 196 -8.49 3.94 17.07
N GLY A 197 -8.18 3.55 18.29
CA GLY A 197 -8.31 2.18 18.80
C GLY A 197 -9.66 1.89 19.42
N GLU A 198 -10.27 2.85 20.09
CA GLU A 198 -11.62 2.72 20.68
C GLU A 198 -12.71 2.82 19.60
N ASP A 199 -12.49 3.64 18.58
CA ASP A 199 -13.23 3.64 17.31
C ASP A 199 -12.64 2.62 16.30
N ARG A 200 -11.87 1.63 16.77
CA ARG A 200 -11.63 0.44 15.93
C ARG A 200 -12.97 0.11 15.35
N LEU A 201 -13.10 0.30 14.04
CA LEU A 201 -14.35 0.02 13.33
C LEU A 201 -15.03 -1.11 14.07
N PRO A 202 -16.11 -0.87 14.81
CA PRO A 202 -16.72 -1.94 15.56
C PRO A 202 -16.96 -3.00 14.51
N LEU A 203 -16.32 -4.16 14.68
CA LEU A 203 -16.49 -5.27 13.76
C LEU A 203 -18.00 -5.46 13.69
N LYS A 204 -18.63 -4.82 12.71
CA LYS A 204 -20.06 -4.96 12.51
C LYS A 204 -20.31 -6.39 12.11
N ALA A 205 -21.48 -6.89 12.45
CA ALA A 205 -21.89 -8.21 12.02
C ALA A 205 -21.50 -8.44 10.56
N GLY A 206 -20.62 -9.40 10.29
CA GLY A 206 -20.11 -9.72 8.96
C GLY A 206 -18.71 -9.21 8.61
N GLN A 207 -18.12 -8.28 9.37
CA GLN A 207 -16.73 -7.85 9.16
C GLN A 207 -15.77 -8.75 9.91
N GLU A 208 -14.73 -9.20 9.23
CA GLU A 208 -13.65 -10.01 9.76
C GLU A 208 -12.33 -9.26 9.54
N PHE A 209 -11.66 -8.91 10.63
CA PHE A 209 -10.33 -8.32 10.60
C PHE A 209 -9.30 -9.40 10.27
N THR A 210 -8.41 -9.13 9.32
CA THR A 210 -7.42 -10.10 8.84
C THR A 210 -5.98 -9.69 9.09
N GLY A 211 -5.70 -8.41 9.32
CA GLY A 211 -4.35 -7.95 9.63
C GLY A 211 -4.24 -6.44 9.77
N ARG A 212 -3.22 -6.00 10.50
CA ARG A 212 -2.80 -4.61 10.63
C ARG A 212 -1.30 -4.49 10.45
N HIS A 213 -0.88 -3.52 9.65
CA HIS A 213 0.52 -3.30 9.31
C HIS A 213 0.85 -1.82 9.36
N PHE A 214 2.06 -1.52 9.81
CA PHE A 214 2.61 -0.17 9.84
C PHE A 214 3.86 -0.11 9.00
N ALA A 215 3.99 0.94 8.20
CA ALA A 215 5.14 1.15 7.34
C ALA A 215 5.64 2.59 7.42
N ARG A 216 6.96 2.78 7.34
CA ARG A 216 7.61 4.07 7.20
C ARG A 216 7.75 4.41 5.72
N LEU A 217 7.38 5.62 5.35
CA LEU A 217 7.66 6.16 4.02
C LEU A 217 9.15 6.42 3.88
N LEU A 218 9.77 5.86 2.84
CA LEU A 218 11.16 6.10 2.47
C LEU A 218 11.27 7.21 1.41
N LEU A 219 10.40 7.15 0.40
CA LEU A 219 10.37 8.11 -0.71
C LEU A 219 8.97 8.20 -1.31
N LYS A 220 8.61 9.41 -1.77
CA LYS A 220 7.46 9.67 -2.63
C LYS A 220 7.97 10.27 -3.94
N ALA A 221 7.59 9.66 -5.05
CA ALA A 221 7.88 10.15 -6.40
C ALA A 221 6.59 10.66 -7.07
N GLU A 222 6.68 11.80 -7.71
CA GLU A 222 5.59 12.37 -8.53
C GLU A 222 6.14 12.65 -9.94
N PRO A 223 5.29 12.64 -10.99
CA PRO A 223 5.72 12.94 -12.35
C PRO A 223 6.44 14.29 -12.40
N GLN A 224 7.61 14.30 -13.00
CA GLN A 224 8.33 15.54 -13.32
C GLN A 224 7.69 16.08 -14.61
N ARG A 225 6.91 17.13 -14.47
CA ARG A 225 6.22 17.82 -15.59
C ARG A 225 7.16 18.79 -16.29
#